data_9ed187bc8a863a7a87a5dccfe23739e1
#
_entry.id   9ed187bc8a863a7a87a5dccfe23739e1
#
_cell.length_a   1.000
_cell.length_b   1.000
_cell.length_c   1.000
_cell.angle_alpha   90.00
_cell.angle_beta   90.00
_cell.angle_gamma   90.00
#
_symmetry.space_group_name_H-M   'P 1'
#
loop_
_entity.id
_entity.type
_entity.pdbx_description
1 polymer ?
#
loop_
_entity_poly.entity_id
_entity_poly.type
_entity_poly.pdbx_seq_one_letter_code
_entity_poly.pdbx_strand_id
1 'polypeptide(L)'
;QRMRNRARLLKQYHTRLKKQASYIVEGNAESKKALRLQNRSLIKQHPEWFPGPLKASDHRWQELAENDHFLSSDHLHNITEVAIHRLEQQLGKPYLWGGTDPDEGFDCSGLIFYAYNKILAAKLPRTANEMYHYRRATIVANRDLRRGDLVFFHIHSRDIADHMGVYLGLGQFIESPRTGETIRVSNLSDDFWQDHYLGRSEE
;
A
#
# COMPACT_ATOMS: atom_id res chain seq x y z
N GLN A 1 -4.67 -33.36 -0.40
CA GLN A 1 -3.27 -32.91 -0.29
C GLN A 1 -3.11 -31.41 -0.46
N ARG A 2 -3.76 -30.77 -1.44
CA ARG A 2 -3.76 -29.29 -1.64
C ARG A 2 -4.27 -28.52 -0.42
N MET A 3 -5.40 -28.91 0.17
CA MET A 3 -5.97 -28.23 1.34
C MET A 3 -5.07 -28.34 2.60
N ARG A 4 -4.42 -29.49 2.82
CA ARG A 4 -3.48 -29.66 3.93
C ARG A 4 -2.22 -28.80 3.78
N ASN A 5 -1.71 -28.67 2.57
CA ASN A 5 -0.57 -27.80 2.27
C ASN A 5 -0.90 -26.33 2.47
N ARG A 6 -2.08 -25.89 2.04
CA ARG A 6 -2.61 -24.54 2.25
C ARG A 6 -2.71 -24.20 3.73
N ALA A 7 -3.34 -25.06 4.54
CA ALA A 7 -3.48 -24.86 5.98
C ALA A 7 -2.12 -24.76 6.69
N ARG A 8 -1.13 -25.56 6.24
CA ARG A 8 0.24 -25.52 6.79
C ARG A 8 0.94 -24.21 6.46
N LEU A 9 0.84 -23.72 5.22
CA LEU A 9 1.43 -22.46 4.77
C LEU A 9 0.80 -21.27 5.49
N LEU A 10 -0.52 -21.25 5.63
CA LEU A 10 -1.24 -20.21 6.39
C LEU A 10 -0.81 -20.21 7.86
N LYS A 11 -0.69 -21.38 8.49
CA LYS A 11 -0.23 -21.50 9.88
C LYS A 11 1.21 -21.00 10.04
N GLN A 12 2.10 -21.33 9.12
CA GLN A 12 3.48 -20.85 9.13
C GLN A 12 3.53 -19.33 8.93
N TYR A 13 2.71 -18.78 8.05
CA TYR A 13 2.60 -17.34 7.81
C TYR A 13 2.08 -16.61 9.04
N HIS A 14 0.97 -17.09 9.65
CA HIS A 14 0.44 -16.50 10.89
C HIS A 14 1.42 -16.57 12.06
N THR A 15 2.17 -17.65 12.18
CA THR A 15 3.20 -17.79 13.22
C THR A 15 4.34 -16.78 12.98
N ARG A 16 4.71 -16.58 11.74
CA ARG A 16 5.73 -15.62 11.34
C ARG A 16 5.29 -14.18 11.58
N LEU A 17 4.04 -13.86 11.27
CA LEU A 17 3.42 -12.56 11.55
C LEU A 17 3.29 -12.28 13.05
N LYS A 18 2.88 -13.28 13.87
CA LYS A 18 2.82 -13.14 15.33
C LYS A 18 4.20 -12.87 15.92
N LYS A 19 5.25 -13.56 15.46
CA LYS A 19 6.63 -13.29 15.87
C LYS A 19 7.08 -11.88 15.47
N GLN A 20 6.71 -11.40 14.29
CA GLN A 20 7.03 -10.05 13.85
C GLN A 20 6.22 -8.98 14.59
N ALA A 21 4.94 -9.21 14.86
CA ALA A 21 4.10 -8.30 15.63
C ALA A 21 4.62 -8.15 17.06
N SER A 22 5.06 -9.24 17.73
CA SER A 22 5.71 -9.18 19.04
C SER A 22 7.01 -8.37 19.01
N TYR A 23 7.79 -8.50 17.94
CA TYR A 23 9.03 -7.73 17.76
C TYR A 23 8.76 -6.23 17.55
N ILE A 24 7.63 -5.88 16.92
CA ILE A 24 7.22 -4.49 16.66
C ILE A 24 6.67 -3.84 17.93
N VAL A 25 5.93 -4.58 18.75
CA VAL A 25 5.36 -4.08 20.01
C VAL A 25 6.44 -3.84 21.08
N GLU A 26 7.52 -4.62 21.06
CA GLU A 26 8.66 -4.47 21.97
C GLU A 26 9.73 -3.49 21.47
N GLY A 27 9.61 -3.01 20.21
CA GLY A 27 10.56 -2.05 19.64
C GLY A 27 10.48 -0.69 20.36
N ASN A 28 11.43 -0.45 21.28
CA ASN A 28 11.61 0.86 21.88
C ASN A 28 11.96 1.92 20.82
N ALA A 29 11.97 3.20 21.21
CA ALA A 29 12.28 4.31 20.30
C ALA A 29 13.66 4.18 19.63
N GLU A 30 14.62 3.52 20.28
CA GLU A 30 15.95 3.25 19.73
C GLU A 30 15.93 2.24 18.59
N SER A 31 15.14 1.17 18.70
CA SER A 31 14.98 0.18 17.63
C SER A 31 14.37 0.79 16.36
N LYS A 32 13.39 1.68 16.54
CA LYS A 32 12.78 2.43 15.42
C LYS A 32 13.77 3.38 14.77
N LYS A 33 14.59 4.06 15.56
CA LYS A 33 15.64 4.97 15.05
C LYS A 33 16.72 4.20 14.30
N ALA A 34 17.15 3.05 14.82
CA ALA A 34 18.11 2.19 14.16
C ALA A 34 17.59 1.67 12.82
N LEU A 35 16.32 1.23 12.77
CA LEU A 35 15.69 0.77 11.54
C LEU A 35 15.60 1.89 10.49
N ARG A 36 15.25 3.10 10.88
CA ARG A 36 15.23 4.25 9.96
C ARG A 36 16.61 4.54 9.37
N LEU A 37 17.65 4.51 10.21
CA LEU A 37 19.04 4.72 9.75
C LEU A 37 19.48 3.60 8.80
N GLN A 38 19.15 2.36 9.10
CA GLN A 38 19.42 1.21 8.23
C GLN A 38 18.73 1.36 6.88
N ASN A 39 17.43 1.71 6.89
CA ASN A 39 16.66 1.93 5.67
C ASN A 39 17.22 3.08 4.83
N ARG A 40 17.60 4.20 5.45
CA ARG A 40 18.25 5.32 4.74
C ARG A 40 19.56 4.91 4.09
N SER A 41 20.37 4.10 4.79
CA SER A 41 21.62 3.57 4.24
C SER A 41 21.36 2.64 3.06
N LEU A 42 20.40 1.72 3.21
CA LEU A 42 20.01 0.78 2.17
C LEU A 42 19.48 1.49 0.92
N ILE A 43 18.61 2.46 1.09
CA ILE A 43 18.06 3.26 0.00
C ILE A 43 19.16 4.04 -0.74
N LYS A 44 20.13 4.60 -0.02
CA LYS A 44 21.28 5.29 -0.64
C LYS A 44 22.18 4.37 -1.44
N GLN A 45 22.27 3.09 -1.07
CA GLN A 45 23.06 2.08 -1.79
C GLN A 45 22.39 1.60 -3.08
N HIS A 46 21.10 1.89 -3.24
CA HIS A 46 20.27 1.46 -4.36
C HIS A 46 19.63 2.67 -5.07
N PRO A 47 20.44 3.51 -5.74
CA PRO A 47 19.93 4.69 -6.46
C PRO A 47 18.96 4.31 -7.59
N GLU A 48 18.98 3.07 -8.06
CA GLU A 48 18.03 2.54 -9.04
C GLU A 48 16.58 2.47 -8.52
N TRP A 49 16.38 2.46 -7.21
CA TRP A 49 15.05 2.56 -6.59
C TRP A 49 14.50 3.99 -6.61
N PHE A 50 15.33 4.96 -6.95
CA PHE A 50 15.01 6.35 -7.14
C PHE A 50 15.32 6.74 -8.58
N PRO A 51 14.39 6.59 -9.51
CA PRO A 51 14.48 7.32 -10.76
C PRO A 51 14.55 8.81 -10.36
N GLY A 52 15.64 9.46 -10.65
CA GLY A 52 15.97 10.84 -10.25
C GLY A 52 14.82 11.85 -10.32
N PRO A 53 15.09 13.16 -10.17
CA PRO A 53 14.02 14.15 -10.18
C PRO A 53 13.14 13.94 -11.41
N LEU A 54 11.83 13.92 -11.20
CA LEU A 54 10.82 13.78 -12.23
C LEU A 54 11.26 14.54 -13.48
N LYS A 55 11.38 13.86 -14.61
CA LYS A 55 11.74 14.51 -15.87
C LYS A 55 10.71 15.62 -16.17
N ALA A 56 11.07 16.62 -16.94
CA ALA A 56 10.16 17.71 -17.30
C ALA A 56 8.83 17.22 -17.89
N SER A 57 8.79 16.03 -18.51
CA SER A 57 7.57 15.32 -18.90
C SER A 57 6.66 14.96 -17.73
N ASP A 58 7.18 14.84 -16.51
CA ASP A 58 6.44 14.45 -15.34
C ASP A 58 5.78 15.67 -14.63
N HIS A 59 6.23 16.89 -14.92
CA HIS A 59 5.57 18.12 -14.47
C HIS A 59 4.17 18.28 -15.07
N ARG A 60 3.92 17.72 -16.25
CA ARG A 60 2.61 17.68 -16.88
C ARG A 60 1.54 17.03 -15.99
N TRP A 61 1.93 16.04 -15.19
CA TRP A 61 1.03 15.39 -14.24
C TRP A 61 0.74 16.26 -13.01
N GLN A 62 1.69 17.07 -12.58
CA GLN A 62 1.49 18.03 -11.51
C GLN A 62 0.54 19.16 -11.93
N GLU A 63 0.71 19.71 -13.13
CA GLU A 63 -0.19 20.72 -13.69
C GLU A 63 -1.62 20.20 -13.85
N LEU A 64 -1.80 18.93 -14.23
CA LEU A 64 -3.11 18.32 -14.35
C LEU A 64 -3.79 18.07 -13.00
N ALA A 65 -3.02 17.85 -11.95
CA ALA A 65 -3.52 17.67 -10.58
C ALA A 65 -3.88 19.01 -9.90
N GLU A 66 -3.25 20.11 -10.31
CA GLU A 66 -3.46 21.45 -9.76
C GLU A 66 -4.64 22.20 -10.39
N ASN A 67 -5.02 21.83 -11.60
CA ASN A 67 -6.18 22.41 -12.30
C ASN A 67 -7.49 21.78 -11.83
N ASP A 68 -7.96 22.23 -10.69
CA ASP A 68 -9.14 21.76 -9.95
C ASP A 68 -10.46 22.25 -10.60
N HIS A 69 -10.69 21.90 -11.84
CA HIS A 69 -11.97 22.17 -12.50
C HIS A 69 -12.70 20.87 -12.85
N PHE A 70 -13.63 20.52 -11.96
CA PHE A 70 -14.69 19.53 -12.14
C PHE A 70 -14.29 18.12 -12.61
N LEU A 71 -14.58 17.15 -11.76
CA LEU A 71 -14.51 15.71 -11.87
C LEU A 71 -15.05 15.14 -13.21
N SER A 72 -14.38 15.46 -14.30
CA SER A 72 -14.55 14.69 -15.52
C SER A 72 -13.92 13.29 -15.33
N SER A 73 -14.40 12.30 -16.06
CA SER A 73 -13.78 10.95 -16.07
C SER A 73 -12.29 11.03 -16.37
N ASP A 74 -11.88 11.97 -17.20
CA ASP A 74 -10.50 12.21 -17.60
C ASP A 74 -9.65 12.76 -16.44
N HIS A 75 -10.21 13.61 -15.60
CA HIS A 75 -9.51 14.14 -14.42
C HIS A 75 -9.29 13.06 -13.35
N LEU A 76 -10.30 12.22 -13.09
CA LEU A 76 -10.16 11.07 -12.19
C LEU A 76 -9.13 10.07 -12.71
N HIS A 77 -9.14 9.82 -14.03
CA HIS A 77 -8.13 8.96 -14.66
C HIS A 77 -6.72 9.54 -14.48
N ASN A 78 -6.54 10.83 -14.71
CA ASN A 78 -5.25 11.50 -14.54
C ASN A 78 -4.75 11.44 -13.10
N ILE A 79 -5.60 11.72 -12.11
CA ILE A 79 -5.25 11.60 -10.68
C ILE A 79 -4.81 10.18 -10.35
N THR A 80 -5.54 9.20 -10.83
CA THR A 80 -5.23 7.78 -10.61
C THR A 80 -3.86 7.41 -11.18
N GLU A 81 -3.57 7.78 -12.42
CA GLU A 81 -2.28 7.47 -13.03
C GLU A 81 -1.11 8.20 -12.36
N VAL A 82 -1.29 9.44 -11.91
CA VAL A 82 -0.28 10.15 -11.11
C VAL A 82 -0.03 9.41 -9.78
N ALA A 83 -1.08 8.99 -9.09
CA ALA A 83 -0.94 8.26 -7.84
C ALA A 83 -0.21 6.93 -8.06
N ILE A 84 -0.59 6.16 -9.08
CA ILE A 84 0.06 4.89 -9.41
C ILE A 84 1.52 5.09 -9.79
N HIS A 85 1.84 6.08 -10.60
CA HIS A 85 3.23 6.39 -10.94
C HIS A 85 4.06 6.70 -9.67
N ARG A 86 3.51 7.46 -8.73
CA ARG A 86 4.16 7.73 -7.44
C ARG A 86 4.37 6.47 -6.61
N LEU A 87 3.42 5.52 -6.64
CA LEU A 87 3.54 4.21 -5.98
C LEU A 87 4.64 3.36 -6.62
N GLU A 88 4.66 3.27 -7.94
CA GLU A 88 5.62 2.48 -8.70
C GLU A 88 7.07 2.96 -8.50
N GLN A 89 7.27 4.26 -8.31
CA GLN A 89 8.56 4.84 -7.94
C GLN A 89 9.08 4.37 -6.57
N GLN A 90 8.23 3.78 -5.74
CA GLN A 90 8.61 3.27 -4.42
C GLN A 90 8.89 1.75 -4.41
N LEU A 91 8.69 1.05 -5.54
CA LEU A 91 8.96 -0.39 -5.64
C LEU A 91 10.38 -0.73 -5.17
N GLY A 92 10.49 -1.82 -4.39
CA GLY A 92 11.75 -2.30 -3.85
C GLY A 92 12.21 -1.61 -2.56
N LYS A 93 11.62 -0.47 -2.16
CA LYS A 93 11.96 0.19 -0.91
C LYS A 93 11.49 -0.63 0.30
N PRO A 94 12.23 -0.56 1.42
CA PRO A 94 11.90 -1.35 2.59
C PRO A 94 10.64 -0.87 3.29
N TYR A 95 9.92 -1.82 3.88
CA TYR A 95 8.83 -1.52 4.80
C TYR A 95 9.36 -0.82 6.06
N LEU A 96 8.62 0.17 6.55
CA LEU A 96 8.85 0.81 7.83
C LEU A 96 7.50 1.04 8.55
N TRP A 97 7.33 0.48 9.73
CA TRP A 97 6.14 0.71 10.55
C TRP A 97 5.95 2.21 10.86
N GLY A 98 4.78 2.74 10.52
CA GLY A 98 4.48 4.16 10.66
C GLY A 98 5.18 5.06 9.62
N GLY A 99 5.89 4.47 8.65
CA GLY A 99 6.62 5.19 7.62
C GLY A 99 5.70 5.85 6.57
N THR A 100 6.07 7.07 6.19
CA THR A 100 5.41 7.87 5.13
C THR A 100 6.41 8.60 4.26
N ASP A 101 7.69 8.31 4.40
CA ASP A 101 8.78 9.07 3.80
C ASP A 101 9.55 8.18 2.79
N PRO A 102 9.73 8.65 1.54
CA PRO A 102 10.49 7.91 0.53
C PRO A 102 11.94 7.66 0.90
N ASP A 103 12.51 8.41 1.83
CA ASP A 103 13.89 8.24 2.30
C ASP A 103 14.03 7.28 3.50
N GLU A 104 12.91 6.89 4.10
CA GLU A 104 12.89 6.01 5.28
C GLU A 104 12.15 4.69 5.04
N GLY A 105 11.21 4.68 4.11
CA GLY A 105 10.30 3.57 3.83
C GLY A 105 8.87 3.86 4.27
N PHE A 106 7.99 2.90 4.00
CA PHE A 106 6.55 3.06 4.18
C PHE A 106 5.93 1.84 4.86
N ASP A 107 4.90 2.06 5.69
CA ASP A 107 3.93 1.00 5.98
C ASP A 107 2.84 0.91 4.89
N CYS A 108 1.91 -0.03 5.00
CA CYS A 108 0.90 -0.27 3.97
C CYS A 108 0.05 0.97 3.67
N SER A 109 -0.50 1.62 4.68
CA SER A 109 -1.31 2.83 4.52
C SER A 109 -0.49 4.10 4.30
N GLY A 110 0.74 4.16 4.83
CA GLY A 110 1.66 5.28 4.63
C GLY A 110 2.10 5.45 3.18
N LEU A 111 2.29 4.35 2.46
CA LEU A 111 2.57 4.36 1.04
C LEU A 111 1.42 5.02 0.25
N ILE A 112 0.19 4.65 0.56
CA ILE A 112 -1.01 5.18 -0.10
C ILE A 112 -1.26 6.63 0.32
N PHE A 113 -1.12 6.94 1.60
CA PHE A 113 -1.17 8.30 2.12
C PHE A 113 -0.19 9.23 1.39
N TYR A 114 1.04 8.80 1.19
CA TYR A 114 2.06 9.53 0.44
C TYR A 114 1.66 9.73 -1.03
N ALA A 115 1.18 8.68 -1.71
CA ALA A 115 0.88 8.74 -3.12
C ALA A 115 -0.33 9.62 -3.43
N TYR A 116 -1.41 9.49 -2.67
CA TYR A 116 -2.68 10.16 -2.94
C TYR A 116 -2.82 11.53 -2.29
N ASN A 117 -2.34 11.73 -1.07
CA ASN A 117 -2.62 12.96 -0.32
C ASN A 117 -1.90 14.22 -0.81
N LYS A 118 -0.94 14.09 -1.72
CA LYS A 118 -0.42 15.25 -2.45
C LYS A 118 -1.32 15.70 -3.60
N ILE A 119 -2.17 14.80 -4.10
CA ILE A 119 -2.94 15.01 -5.32
C ILE A 119 -4.42 15.27 -5.00
N LEU A 120 -4.96 14.58 -3.98
CA LEU A 120 -6.36 14.71 -3.59
C LEU A 120 -6.61 16.00 -2.81
N ALA A 121 -7.68 16.73 -3.19
CA ALA A 121 -8.20 17.84 -2.40
C ALA A 121 -8.72 17.36 -1.04
N ALA A 122 -9.53 16.30 -1.02
CA ALA A 122 -9.99 15.65 0.20
C ALA A 122 -8.97 14.60 0.65
N LYS A 123 -8.27 14.87 1.77
CA LYS A 123 -7.21 14.00 2.27
C LYS A 123 -7.74 12.68 2.79
N LEU A 124 -7.03 11.59 2.47
CA LEU A 124 -7.27 10.27 3.06
C LEU A 124 -6.82 10.25 4.52
N PRO A 125 -7.49 9.47 5.38
CA PRO A 125 -7.01 9.17 6.73
C PRO A 125 -5.65 8.49 6.73
N ARG A 126 -5.01 8.38 7.91
CA ARG A 126 -3.67 7.82 7.99
C ARG A 126 -3.62 6.29 8.01
N THR A 127 -4.60 5.63 8.58
CA THR A 127 -4.57 4.17 8.78
C THR A 127 -5.45 3.42 7.80
N ALA A 128 -5.13 2.15 7.53
CA ALA A 128 -5.91 1.29 6.65
C ALA A 128 -7.36 1.16 7.13
N ASN A 129 -7.58 0.98 8.43
CA ASN A 129 -8.93 0.83 8.96
C ASN A 129 -9.75 2.11 8.86
N GLU A 130 -9.14 3.27 9.11
CA GLU A 130 -9.82 4.56 8.91
C GLU A 130 -10.14 4.80 7.43
N MET A 131 -9.27 4.42 6.51
CA MET A 131 -9.52 4.51 5.07
C MET A 131 -10.66 3.59 4.66
N TYR A 132 -10.71 2.36 5.18
CA TYR A 132 -11.78 1.40 4.92
C TYR A 132 -13.16 1.92 5.36
N HIS A 133 -13.23 2.58 6.52
CA HIS A 133 -14.47 3.18 7.04
C HIS A 133 -14.69 4.63 6.58
N TYR A 134 -13.91 5.12 5.63
CA TYR A 134 -14.03 6.50 5.18
C TYR A 134 -15.36 6.74 4.46
N ARG A 135 -16.19 7.62 5.02
CA ARG A 135 -17.59 7.84 4.59
C ARG A 135 -17.78 8.27 3.13
N ARG A 136 -16.73 8.76 2.48
CA ARG A 136 -16.75 9.17 1.08
C ARG A 136 -16.28 8.07 0.12
N ALA A 137 -15.82 6.94 0.66
CA ALA A 137 -15.43 5.79 -0.13
C ALA A 137 -16.66 4.92 -0.43
N THR A 138 -16.72 4.39 -1.65
CA THR A 138 -17.72 3.41 -2.05
C THR A 138 -17.05 2.05 -2.08
N ILE A 139 -17.65 1.07 -1.41
CA ILE A 139 -17.19 -0.32 -1.47
C ILE A 139 -17.64 -0.89 -2.81
N VAL A 140 -16.68 -1.42 -3.58
CA VAL A 140 -16.94 -2.07 -4.87
C VAL A 140 -16.68 -3.57 -4.79
N ALA A 141 -17.47 -4.35 -5.50
CA ALA A 141 -17.25 -5.79 -5.61
C ALA A 141 -15.91 -6.09 -6.30
N ASN A 142 -15.27 -7.20 -5.96
CA ASN A 142 -13.98 -7.61 -6.54
C ASN A 142 -13.98 -7.61 -8.08
N ARG A 143 -15.09 -8.06 -8.69
CA ARG A 143 -15.26 -8.07 -10.16
C ARG A 143 -15.33 -6.69 -10.81
N ASP A 144 -15.64 -5.66 -10.03
CA ASP A 144 -15.84 -4.29 -10.50
C ASP A 144 -14.63 -3.39 -10.18
N LEU A 145 -13.56 -3.96 -9.63
CA LEU A 145 -12.33 -3.24 -9.32
C LEU A 145 -11.72 -2.58 -10.54
N ARG A 146 -11.36 -1.33 -10.39
CA ARG A 146 -10.68 -0.51 -11.40
C ARG A 146 -9.29 -0.13 -10.95
N ARG A 147 -8.41 0.09 -11.91
CA ARG A 147 -7.06 0.60 -11.65
C ARG A 147 -7.11 1.87 -10.79
N GLY A 148 -6.41 1.86 -9.66
CA GLY A 148 -6.40 2.92 -8.66
C GLY A 148 -7.32 2.69 -7.47
N ASP A 149 -8.20 1.70 -7.49
CA ASP A 149 -9.02 1.35 -6.34
C ASP A 149 -8.18 0.82 -5.18
N LEU A 150 -8.60 1.17 -3.97
CA LEU A 150 -7.97 0.66 -2.75
C LEU A 150 -8.52 -0.73 -2.44
N VAL A 151 -7.61 -1.67 -2.18
CA VAL A 151 -7.96 -3.03 -1.75
C VAL A 151 -7.57 -3.21 -0.29
N PHE A 152 -8.47 -3.80 0.50
CA PHE A 152 -8.32 -3.93 1.94
C PHE A 152 -8.35 -5.38 2.37
N PHE A 153 -7.61 -5.70 3.41
CA PHE A 153 -7.47 -7.06 3.93
C PHE A 153 -7.50 -7.08 5.45
N HIS A 154 -8.01 -8.18 6.00
CA HIS A 154 -7.94 -8.53 7.41
C HIS A 154 -6.92 -9.67 7.63
N ILE A 155 -5.70 -9.36 7.98
CA ILE A 155 -4.63 -10.36 8.14
C ILE A 155 -4.58 -10.89 9.58
N HIS A 156 -4.70 -10.02 10.56
CA HIS A 156 -4.56 -10.34 11.97
C HIS A 156 -5.89 -10.40 12.71
N SER A 157 -6.86 -9.58 12.32
CA SER A 157 -8.17 -9.49 12.95
C SER A 157 -9.27 -9.51 11.88
N ARG A 158 -10.35 -10.26 12.15
CA ARG A 158 -11.47 -10.35 11.21
C ARG A 158 -12.29 -9.05 11.09
N ASP A 159 -12.22 -8.21 12.12
CA ASP A 159 -13.08 -7.04 12.25
C ASP A 159 -12.37 -5.72 11.87
N ILE A 160 -11.10 -5.80 11.48
CA ILE A 160 -10.26 -4.62 11.24
C ILE A 160 -9.55 -4.76 9.89
N ALA A 161 -9.62 -3.72 9.08
CA ALA A 161 -8.77 -3.58 7.90
C ALA A 161 -7.34 -3.23 8.37
N ASP A 162 -6.50 -4.25 8.51
CA ASP A 162 -5.14 -4.12 9.02
C ASP A 162 -4.06 -4.16 7.93
N HIS A 163 -4.48 -4.35 6.68
CA HIS A 163 -3.61 -4.26 5.52
C HIS A 163 -4.36 -3.72 4.30
N MET A 164 -3.62 -3.12 3.38
CA MET A 164 -4.18 -2.54 2.16
C MET A 164 -3.15 -2.41 1.04
N GLY A 165 -3.65 -2.22 -0.17
CA GLY A 165 -2.87 -1.92 -1.36
C GLY A 165 -3.69 -1.12 -2.37
N VAL A 166 -3.11 -0.88 -3.55
CA VAL A 166 -3.76 -0.22 -4.68
C VAL A 166 -3.83 -1.17 -5.86
N TYR A 167 -5.02 -1.36 -6.38
CA TYR A 167 -5.27 -2.21 -7.54
C TYR A 167 -4.68 -1.60 -8.82
N LEU A 168 -3.90 -2.37 -9.54
CA LEU A 168 -3.22 -1.93 -10.77
C LEU A 168 -3.93 -2.38 -12.04
N GLY A 169 -4.94 -3.22 -11.92
CA GLY A 169 -5.56 -3.93 -13.04
C GLY A 169 -5.02 -5.35 -13.19
N LEU A 170 -5.69 -6.15 -14.00
CA LEU A 170 -5.31 -7.54 -14.34
C LEU A 170 -5.07 -8.44 -13.10
N GLY A 171 -5.80 -8.20 -12.02
CA GLY A 171 -5.67 -8.96 -10.78
C GLY A 171 -4.44 -8.61 -9.93
N GLN A 172 -3.69 -7.58 -10.27
CA GLN A 172 -2.49 -7.15 -9.56
C GLN A 172 -2.75 -5.94 -8.67
N PHE A 173 -2.05 -5.87 -7.55
CA PHE A 173 -2.03 -4.69 -6.68
C PHE A 173 -0.65 -4.42 -6.10
N ILE A 174 -0.35 -3.16 -5.82
CA ILE A 174 0.90 -2.72 -5.19
C ILE A 174 0.70 -2.55 -3.70
N GLU A 175 1.64 -3.03 -2.90
CA GLU A 175 1.59 -3.03 -1.44
C GLU A 175 2.94 -2.81 -0.79
N SER A 176 2.93 -2.27 0.43
CA SER A 176 4.05 -2.32 1.36
C SER A 176 3.73 -3.36 2.44
N PRO A 177 4.33 -4.58 2.39
CA PRO A 177 3.78 -5.74 3.09
C PRO A 177 4.03 -5.73 4.60
N ARG A 178 5.31 -5.78 5.04
CA ARG A 178 5.69 -5.90 6.46
C ARG A 178 7.19 -5.73 6.67
N THR A 179 7.60 -5.60 7.93
CA THR A 179 9.01 -5.52 8.33
C THR A 179 9.84 -6.68 7.74
N GLY A 180 10.98 -6.34 7.15
CA GLY A 180 11.89 -7.28 6.50
C GLY A 180 11.56 -7.57 5.04
N GLU A 181 10.46 -7.02 4.53
CA GLU A 181 10.06 -7.11 3.12
C GLU A 181 10.08 -5.72 2.47
N THR A 182 9.95 -5.71 1.15
CA THR A 182 9.98 -4.50 0.34
C THR A 182 8.66 -4.27 -0.37
N ILE A 183 8.41 -3.03 -0.78
CA ILE A 183 7.25 -2.66 -1.61
C ILE A 183 7.28 -3.48 -2.89
N ARG A 184 6.15 -4.12 -3.21
CA ARG A 184 6.02 -5.07 -4.32
C ARG A 184 4.65 -5.04 -4.96
N VAL A 185 4.56 -5.71 -6.11
CA VAL A 185 3.30 -6.06 -6.77
C VAL A 185 2.94 -7.50 -6.38
N SER A 186 1.70 -7.71 -5.97
CA SER A 186 1.12 -9.00 -5.58
C SER A 186 -0.10 -9.32 -6.42
N ASN A 187 -0.49 -10.62 -6.49
CA ASN A 187 -1.66 -11.06 -7.22
C ASN A 187 -2.85 -11.24 -6.28
N LEU A 188 -3.93 -10.53 -6.57
CA LEU A 188 -5.16 -10.61 -5.77
C LEU A 188 -5.81 -12.00 -5.83
N SER A 189 -5.55 -12.76 -6.91
CA SER A 189 -6.05 -14.13 -7.10
C SER A 189 -5.34 -15.19 -6.26
N ASP A 190 -4.22 -14.85 -5.59
CA ASP A 190 -3.54 -15.77 -4.70
C ASP A 190 -4.46 -16.14 -3.54
N ASP A 191 -4.51 -17.43 -3.19
CA ASP A 191 -5.39 -17.98 -2.15
C ASP A 191 -5.30 -17.19 -0.82
N PHE A 192 -4.08 -16.76 -0.47
CA PHE A 192 -3.87 -15.97 0.74
C PHE A 192 -4.66 -14.67 0.71
N TRP A 193 -4.60 -13.90 -0.39
CA TRP A 193 -5.28 -12.63 -0.51
C TRP A 193 -6.80 -12.80 -0.60
N GLN A 194 -7.27 -13.82 -1.31
CA GLN A 194 -8.70 -14.12 -1.41
C GLN A 194 -9.32 -14.48 -0.04
N ASP A 195 -8.58 -15.16 0.82
CA ASP A 195 -9.05 -15.52 2.15
C ASP A 195 -9.12 -14.34 3.13
N HIS A 196 -8.40 -13.27 2.85
CA HIS A 196 -8.28 -12.10 3.72
C HIS A 196 -8.90 -10.83 3.14
N TYR A 197 -9.50 -10.91 1.97
CA TYR A 197 -10.05 -9.75 1.27
C TYR A 197 -11.32 -9.22 1.94
N LEU A 198 -11.37 -7.91 2.17
CA LEU A 198 -12.49 -7.19 2.79
C LEU A 198 -13.40 -6.46 1.80
N GLY A 199 -13.06 -6.39 0.54
CA GLY A 199 -13.85 -5.70 -0.49
C GLY A 199 -15.11 -6.42 -0.93
N ARG A 200 -15.70 -7.26 -0.08
CA ARG A 200 -16.96 -7.92 -0.35
C ARG A 200 -18.13 -7.00 -0.01
N SER A 201 -18.94 -6.64 -1.00
CA SER A 201 -20.32 -6.29 -0.71
C SER A 201 -20.99 -7.53 -0.12
N GLU A 202 -21.41 -7.49 1.12
CA GLU A 202 -22.36 -8.45 1.65
C GLU A 202 -23.64 -8.33 0.82
N GLU A 203 -24.11 -9.46 0.33
CA GLU A 203 -25.46 -9.59 -0.18
C GLU A 203 -26.48 -9.43 0.96
#